data_c41b8a988d137b693b3c7bdfea9c003f
#
_entry.id   c41b8a988d137b693b3c7bdfea9c003f
#
_cell.length_a   1.000
_cell.length_b   1.000
_cell.length_c   1.000
_cell.angle_alpha   90.00
_cell.angle_beta   90.00
_cell.angle_gamma   90.00
#
_symmetry.space_group_name_H-M   'P 1'
#
loop_
_entity.id
_entity.type
_entity.pdbx_description
1 polymer ?
#
loop_
_entity_poly.entity_id
_entity_poly.type
_entity_poly.pdbx_seq_one_letter_code
_entity_poly.pdbx_strand_id
1 'polypeptide(L)'
;MKENKAPSKDLPREKKSGASSKAKVQEFIEAIIVAILIAVVVRTLIVQAYKIPSSSMAPTLLVGDHLLVNKFIYGVKIPLLRRTIIPVTDPKRGDIIVFIYPQDRSKDFIKRVIGVGGDKIEIRNKKILINDRPYEDRNGVYSDPVSYPAIVQPRDNFGPVTVPKNALFVMGDNRDQSLDSRFWGFVELKDVEGKAMIIYWSWNS
;
A
#
# COMPACT_ATOMS: atom_id res chain seq x y z
N MET A 1 -61.50 21.77 70.98
CA MET A 1 -60.10 21.62 70.54
C MET A 1 -60.06 20.66 69.40
N LYS A 2 -60.00 21.18 68.14
CA LYS A 2 -59.96 20.33 66.94
C LYS A 2 -58.55 20.38 66.35
N GLU A 3 -57.89 19.27 66.38
CA GLU A 3 -56.56 19.08 65.83
C GLU A 3 -56.61 18.98 64.29
N ASN A 4 -55.97 19.91 63.62
CA ASN A 4 -55.91 19.98 62.15
C ASN A 4 -54.74 19.16 61.67
N LYS A 5 -55.01 18.00 61.04
CA LYS A 5 -54.00 17.12 60.44
C LYS A 5 -53.75 17.56 58.98
N ALA A 6 -52.56 18.06 58.70
CA ALA A 6 -52.14 18.46 57.36
C ALA A 6 -51.95 17.23 56.44
N PRO A 7 -52.29 17.31 55.12
CA PRO A 7 -52.08 16.19 54.20
C PRO A 7 -50.61 16.08 53.78
N SER A 8 -50.08 14.86 53.87
CA SER A 8 -48.76 14.50 53.37
C SER A 8 -48.71 14.56 51.85
N LYS A 9 -47.81 15.35 51.28
CA LYS A 9 -47.50 15.41 49.86
C LYS A 9 -46.71 14.15 49.48
N ASP A 10 -47.35 13.21 48.79
CA ASP A 10 -46.67 12.12 48.14
C ASP A 10 -45.89 12.64 46.93
N LEU A 11 -44.56 12.61 47.01
CA LEU A 11 -43.64 12.87 45.93
C LEU A 11 -43.63 11.67 44.96
N PRO A 12 -43.70 11.86 43.60
CA PRO A 12 -43.62 10.78 42.65
C PRO A 12 -42.27 10.09 42.76
N ARG A 13 -42.25 8.79 43.07
CA ARG A 13 -41.06 7.95 42.93
C ARG A 13 -40.67 7.85 41.45
N GLU A 14 -39.58 8.49 41.05
CA GLU A 14 -38.91 8.23 39.79
C GLU A 14 -38.60 6.73 39.68
N LYS A 15 -39.31 6.06 38.76
CA LYS A 15 -38.96 4.71 38.32
C LYS A 15 -37.62 4.81 37.55
N LYS A 16 -36.49 4.58 38.24
CA LYS A 16 -35.24 4.25 37.57
C LYS A 16 -35.49 3.01 36.71
N SER A 17 -35.65 3.20 35.40
CA SER A 17 -35.72 2.11 34.43
C SER A 17 -34.35 1.42 34.39
N GLY A 18 -34.19 0.40 35.20
CA GLY A 18 -33.04 -0.49 35.17
C GLY A 18 -33.12 -1.27 33.86
N ALA A 19 -32.44 -0.79 32.81
CA ALA A 19 -32.19 -1.65 31.65
C ALA A 19 -31.64 -2.97 32.16
N SER A 20 -32.31 -4.07 31.83
CA SER A 20 -31.95 -5.41 32.28
C SER A 20 -30.46 -5.65 31.97
N SER A 21 -29.70 -6.23 32.90
CA SER A 21 -28.28 -6.58 32.69
C SER A 21 -28.05 -7.34 31.38
N LYS A 22 -29.02 -8.14 30.96
CA LYS A 22 -29.01 -8.85 29.67
C LYS A 22 -29.07 -7.89 28.46
N ALA A 23 -29.88 -6.82 28.49
CA ALA A 23 -29.94 -5.85 27.40
C ALA A 23 -28.60 -5.11 27.25
N LYS A 24 -27.95 -4.70 28.33
CA LYS A 24 -26.62 -4.05 28.29
C LYS A 24 -25.53 -4.97 27.75
N VAL A 25 -25.57 -6.26 28.09
CA VAL A 25 -24.64 -7.26 27.56
C VAL A 25 -24.88 -7.46 26.04
N GLN A 26 -26.12 -7.50 25.62
CA GLN A 26 -26.46 -7.63 24.21
C GLN A 26 -26.00 -6.42 23.38
N GLU A 27 -26.27 -5.18 23.84
CA GLU A 27 -25.77 -3.95 23.21
C GLU A 27 -24.24 -3.92 23.12
N PHE A 28 -23.55 -4.40 24.16
CA PHE A 28 -22.09 -4.49 24.17
C PHE A 28 -21.57 -5.49 23.15
N ILE A 29 -22.19 -6.67 23.02
CA ILE A 29 -21.84 -7.69 22.04
C ILE A 29 -22.09 -7.16 20.62
N GLU A 30 -23.22 -6.52 20.37
CA GLU A 30 -23.53 -5.92 19.07
C GLU A 30 -22.49 -4.83 18.68
N ALA A 31 -22.11 -3.99 19.63
CA ALA A 31 -21.07 -2.99 19.40
C ALA A 31 -19.70 -3.61 19.05
N ILE A 32 -19.32 -4.71 19.72
CA ILE A 32 -18.10 -5.46 19.40
C ILE A 32 -18.17 -6.06 18.00
N ILE A 33 -19.29 -6.69 17.63
CA ILE A 33 -19.47 -7.27 16.30
C ILE A 33 -19.34 -6.21 15.23
N VAL A 34 -20.00 -5.06 15.39
CA VAL A 34 -19.91 -3.94 14.45
C VAL A 34 -18.47 -3.40 14.36
N ALA A 35 -17.79 -3.25 15.50
CA ALA A 35 -16.40 -2.79 15.51
C ALA A 35 -15.46 -3.77 14.78
N ILE A 36 -15.65 -5.08 14.99
CA ILE A 36 -14.88 -6.13 14.29
C ILE A 36 -15.17 -6.07 12.78
N LEU A 37 -16.44 -5.96 12.38
CA LEU A 37 -16.82 -5.84 10.97
C LEU A 37 -16.15 -4.62 10.31
N ILE A 38 -16.21 -3.46 10.95
CA ILE A 38 -15.56 -2.23 10.46
C ILE A 38 -14.04 -2.45 10.35
N ALA A 39 -13.40 -3.03 11.37
CA ALA A 39 -11.98 -3.29 11.37
C ALA A 39 -11.57 -4.25 10.23
N VAL A 40 -12.36 -5.30 9.97
CA VAL A 40 -12.14 -6.23 8.85
C VAL A 40 -12.26 -5.51 7.51
N VAL A 41 -13.29 -4.68 7.33
CA VAL A 41 -13.51 -3.90 6.10
C VAL A 41 -12.33 -2.95 5.87
N VAL A 42 -11.93 -2.18 6.89
CA VAL A 42 -10.81 -1.24 6.81
C VAL A 42 -9.51 -1.97 6.45
N ARG A 43 -9.19 -3.05 7.16
CA ARG A 43 -7.98 -3.85 6.92
C ARG A 43 -7.97 -4.49 5.53
N THR A 44 -9.10 -4.95 5.03
CA THR A 44 -9.17 -5.68 3.75
C THR A 44 -9.14 -4.73 2.56
N LEU A 45 -9.82 -3.57 2.65
CA LEU A 45 -10.05 -2.69 1.52
C LEU A 45 -9.17 -1.44 1.51
N ILE A 46 -8.75 -0.93 2.67
CA ILE A 46 -8.15 0.40 2.76
C ILE A 46 -6.64 0.35 3.03
N VAL A 47 -6.20 -0.39 4.06
CA VAL A 47 -4.81 -0.37 4.52
C VAL A 47 -4.31 -1.76 4.83
N GLN A 48 -3.13 -2.10 4.31
CA GLN A 48 -2.43 -3.34 4.63
C GLN A 48 -1.02 -3.05 5.13
N ALA A 49 -0.61 -3.75 6.19
CA ALA A 49 0.75 -3.72 6.71
C ALA A 49 1.62 -4.74 5.95
N TYR A 50 2.81 -4.30 5.55
CA TYR A 50 3.84 -5.14 4.91
C TYR A 50 5.15 -5.01 5.67
N LYS A 51 5.91 -6.10 5.75
CA LYS A 51 7.28 -6.11 6.24
C LYS A 51 8.23 -6.20 5.06
N ILE A 52 9.29 -5.39 5.05
CA ILE A 52 10.30 -5.36 3.98
C ILE A 52 11.28 -6.51 4.17
N PRO A 53 11.32 -7.48 3.23
CA PRO A 53 12.19 -8.65 3.37
C PRO A 53 13.56 -8.48 2.69
N SER A 54 13.76 -7.47 1.83
CA SER A 54 14.94 -7.35 0.99
C SER A 54 15.48 -5.93 0.92
N SER A 55 16.76 -5.78 0.59
CA SER A 55 17.47 -4.50 0.48
C SER A 55 17.27 -3.78 -0.86
N SER A 56 16.42 -4.29 -1.76
CA SER A 56 16.28 -3.73 -3.12
C SER A 56 15.74 -2.29 -3.17
N MET A 57 15.15 -1.81 -2.07
CA MET A 57 14.65 -0.43 -1.93
C MET A 57 15.52 0.42 -0.98
N ALA A 58 16.65 -0.11 -0.50
CA ALA A 58 17.56 0.67 0.32
C ALA A 58 18.16 1.86 -0.45
N PRO A 59 18.40 2.99 0.21
CA PRO A 59 18.17 3.28 1.62
C PRO A 59 16.74 3.76 1.94
N THR A 60 15.86 3.89 0.95
CA THR A 60 14.49 4.41 1.14
C THR A 60 13.65 3.52 2.06
N LEU A 61 13.77 2.20 1.90
CA LEU A 61 13.16 1.20 2.77
C LEU A 61 14.22 0.18 3.17
N LEU A 62 14.35 -0.06 4.47
CA LEU A 62 15.34 -0.99 5.01
C LEU A 62 14.72 -2.37 5.28
N VAL A 63 15.55 -3.39 5.29
CA VAL A 63 15.13 -4.75 5.68
C VAL A 63 14.62 -4.73 7.12
N GLY A 64 13.41 -5.23 7.33
CA GLY A 64 12.77 -5.22 8.64
C GLY A 64 11.79 -4.07 8.86
N ASP A 65 11.78 -3.05 8.00
CA ASP A 65 10.80 -1.98 8.06
C ASP A 65 9.37 -2.52 7.92
N HIS A 66 8.46 -1.96 8.69
CA HIS A 66 7.03 -2.21 8.59
C HIS A 66 6.35 -0.98 8.01
N LEU A 67 5.70 -1.13 6.86
CA LEU A 67 5.05 -0.03 6.18
C LEU A 67 3.54 -0.27 6.01
N LEU A 68 2.81 0.82 5.97
CA LEU A 68 1.39 0.84 5.62
C LEU A 68 1.25 1.12 4.12
N VAL A 69 0.45 0.29 3.47
CA VAL A 69 0.11 0.39 2.04
C VAL A 69 -1.34 0.76 1.91
N ASN A 70 -1.61 1.85 1.19
CA ASN A 70 -2.96 2.26 0.85
C ASN A 70 -3.42 1.51 -0.40
N LYS A 71 -4.36 0.59 -0.22
CA LYS A 71 -4.93 -0.22 -1.31
C LYS A 71 -6.00 0.55 -2.09
N PHE A 72 -6.65 1.51 -1.44
CA PHE A 72 -7.77 2.26 -2.01
C PHE A 72 -7.36 3.32 -3.02
N ILE A 73 -6.12 3.84 -2.93
CA ILE A 73 -5.66 4.98 -3.74
C ILE A 73 -5.73 4.70 -5.25
N TYR A 74 -5.52 3.45 -5.66
CA TYR A 74 -5.60 3.04 -7.07
C TYR A 74 -6.95 2.41 -7.43
N GLY A 75 -7.93 2.48 -6.51
CA GLY A 75 -9.28 2.01 -6.72
C GLY A 75 -9.69 0.81 -5.87
N VAL A 76 -11.00 0.57 -5.82
CA VAL A 76 -11.55 -0.58 -5.09
C VAL A 76 -11.40 -1.83 -5.94
N LYS A 77 -10.65 -2.81 -5.43
CA LYS A 77 -10.49 -4.13 -6.07
C LYS A 77 -11.29 -5.18 -5.31
N ILE A 78 -11.97 -6.06 -6.03
CA ILE A 78 -12.51 -7.28 -5.43
C ILE A 78 -11.36 -8.28 -5.31
N PRO A 79 -11.01 -8.74 -4.09
CA PRO A 79 -9.88 -9.65 -3.89
C PRO A 79 -9.97 -10.93 -4.73
N LEU A 80 -11.18 -11.49 -4.86
CA LEU A 80 -11.43 -12.75 -5.58
C LEU A 80 -11.32 -12.60 -7.11
N LEU A 81 -11.79 -11.46 -7.68
CA LEU A 81 -11.83 -11.22 -9.13
C LEU A 81 -10.61 -10.44 -9.63
N ARG A 82 -9.79 -9.90 -8.73
CA ARG A 82 -8.63 -9.03 -9.03
C ARG A 82 -8.96 -7.92 -10.04
N ARG A 83 -10.23 -7.49 -10.05
CA ARG A 83 -10.74 -6.46 -10.97
C ARG A 83 -10.99 -5.18 -10.18
N THR A 84 -10.45 -4.07 -10.68
CA THR A 84 -10.78 -2.75 -10.16
C THR A 84 -12.19 -2.41 -10.58
N ILE A 85 -13.10 -2.19 -9.62
CA ILE A 85 -14.50 -1.83 -9.88
C ILE A 85 -14.62 -0.32 -10.03
N ILE A 86 -13.92 0.43 -9.17
CA ILE A 86 -13.94 1.88 -9.17
C ILE A 86 -12.49 2.34 -9.24
N PRO A 87 -12.00 2.81 -10.40
CA PRO A 87 -10.69 3.43 -10.48
C PRO A 87 -10.74 4.79 -9.77
N VAL A 88 -9.72 5.10 -8.96
CA VAL A 88 -9.59 6.38 -8.27
C VAL A 88 -8.48 7.20 -8.90
N THR A 89 -7.25 6.66 -8.92
CA THR A 89 -6.10 7.27 -9.61
C THR A 89 -5.20 6.19 -10.19
N ASP A 90 -4.42 6.53 -11.21
CA ASP A 90 -3.36 5.65 -11.70
C ASP A 90 -2.04 5.90 -10.96
N PRO A 91 -1.17 4.86 -10.84
CA PRO A 91 0.18 5.02 -10.33
C PRO A 91 0.97 6.03 -11.17
N LYS A 92 1.73 6.90 -10.49
CA LYS A 92 2.54 7.93 -11.13
C LYS A 92 4.03 7.63 -10.99
N ARG A 93 4.88 8.20 -11.86
CA ARG A 93 6.33 8.14 -11.70
C ARG A 93 6.73 8.65 -10.32
N GLY A 94 7.63 7.94 -9.67
CA GLY A 94 8.08 8.21 -8.31
C GLY A 94 7.27 7.52 -7.21
N ASP A 95 6.05 7.01 -7.49
CA ASP A 95 5.29 6.26 -6.50
C ASP A 95 6.01 4.94 -6.13
N ILE A 96 6.05 4.63 -4.84
CA ILE A 96 6.46 3.31 -4.38
C ILE A 96 5.22 2.45 -4.28
N ILE A 97 5.20 1.34 -5.00
CA ILE A 97 4.04 0.46 -5.10
C ILE A 97 4.35 -0.95 -4.62
N VAL A 98 3.35 -1.60 -4.02
CA VAL A 98 3.33 -3.04 -3.79
C VAL A 98 2.51 -3.68 -4.89
N PHE A 99 3.01 -4.78 -5.44
CA PHE A 99 2.39 -5.48 -6.55
C PHE A 99 2.70 -6.97 -6.52
N ILE A 100 1.85 -7.75 -7.16
CA ILE A 100 2.05 -9.20 -7.33
C ILE A 100 3.17 -9.42 -8.35
N TYR A 101 4.18 -10.20 -7.96
CA TYR A 101 5.34 -10.48 -8.82
C TYR A 101 4.91 -11.23 -10.09
N PRO A 102 5.25 -10.73 -11.31
CA PRO A 102 4.74 -11.31 -12.55
C PRO A 102 5.18 -12.76 -12.81
N GLN A 103 6.39 -13.15 -12.38
CA GLN A 103 6.93 -14.50 -12.60
C GLN A 103 6.55 -15.50 -11.50
N ASP A 104 6.14 -15.01 -10.30
CA ASP A 104 5.68 -15.86 -9.20
C ASP A 104 4.56 -15.13 -8.46
N ARG A 105 3.33 -15.45 -8.82
CA ARG A 105 2.12 -14.77 -8.31
C ARG A 105 1.79 -15.07 -6.84
N SER A 106 2.60 -15.88 -6.17
CA SER A 106 2.49 -16.12 -4.72
C SER A 106 3.23 -15.08 -3.89
N LYS A 107 4.00 -14.18 -4.56
CA LYS A 107 4.87 -13.20 -3.91
C LYS A 107 4.46 -11.77 -4.23
N ASP A 108 4.52 -10.92 -3.24
CA ASP A 108 4.39 -9.47 -3.39
C ASP A 108 5.78 -8.82 -3.43
N PHE A 109 5.97 -7.92 -4.38
CA PHE A 109 7.19 -7.11 -4.51
C PHE A 109 6.86 -5.64 -4.25
N ILE A 110 7.89 -4.90 -3.84
CA ILE A 110 7.82 -3.45 -3.67
C ILE A 110 8.92 -2.80 -4.51
N LYS A 111 8.53 -1.84 -5.35
CA LYS A 111 9.43 -1.09 -6.23
C LYS A 111 8.92 0.33 -6.46
N ARG A 112 9.79 1.18 -7.02
CA ARG A 112 9.42 2.52 -7.46
C ARG A 112 9.01 2.53 -8.92
N VAL A 113 7.92 3.23 -9.23
CA VAL A 113 7.47 3.46 -10.61
C VAL A 113 8.43 4.44 -11.30
N ILE A 114 9.04 4.01 -12.38
CA ILE A 114 9.94 4.81 -13.22
C ILE A 114 9.24 5.22 -14.50
N GLY A 115 8.51 4.29 -15.13
CA GLY A 115 7.76 4.56 -16.35
C GLY A 115 6.31 4.13 -16.24
N VAL A 116 5.43 4.88 -16.91
CA VAL A 116 4.00 4.60 -17.03
C VAL A 116 3.64 4.27 -18.47
N GLY A 117 2.43 3.77 -18.69
CA GLY A 117 1.97 3.37 -20.04
C GLY A 117 2.22 4.42 -21.12
N GLY A 118 2.88 4.02 -22.20
CA GLY A 118 3.28 4.87 -23.32
C GLY A 118 4.70 5.45 -23.21
N ASP A 119 5.36 5.38 -22.04
CA ASP A 119 6.73 5.87 -21.91
C ASP A 119 7.72 4.98 -22.67
N LYS A 120 8.67 5.59 -23.34
CA LYS A 120 9.87 4.95 -23.87
C LYS A 120 10.97 4.99 -22.82
N ILE A 121 11.42 3.86 -22.35
CA ILE A 121 12.44 3.71 -21.32
C ILE A 121 13.73 3.22 -21.94
N GLU A 122 14.82 3.86 -21.62
CA GLU A 122 16.16 3.44 -21.98
C GLU A 122 17.10 3.71 -20.82
N ILE A 123 18.09 2.83 -20.61
CA ILE A 123 19.15 3.02 -19.63
C ILE A 123 20.49 2.93 -20.34
N ARG A 124 21.31 3.95 -20.23
CA ARG A 124 22.67 4.02 -20.80
C ARG A 124 23.67 4.31 -19.71
N ASN A 125 24.55 3.38 -19.44
CA ASN A 125 25.57 3.52 -18.39
C ASN A 125 24.97 4.04 -17.08
N LYS A 126 23.93 3.33 -16.59
CA LYS A 126 23.18 3.64 -15.37
C LYS A 126 22.31 4.91 -15.41
N LYS A 127 22.37 5.71 -16.48
CA LYS A 127 21.53 6.90 -16.67
C LYS A 127 20.20 6.51 -17.30
N ILE A 128 19.11 6.84 -16.63
CA ILE A 128 17.76 6.56 -17.11
C ILE A 128 17.32 7.68 -18.06
N LEU A 129 16.80 7.31 -19.22
CA LEU A 129 16.14 8.20 -20.16
C LEU A 129 14.67 7.79 -20.29
N ILE A 130 13.79 8.79 -20.23
CA ILE A 130 12.35 8.61 -20.45
C ILE A 130 11.95 9.53 -21.62
N ASN A 131 11.41 8.94 -22.67
CA ASN A 131 11.03 9.65 -23.90
C ASN A 131 12.22 10.45 -24.47
N ASP A 132 13.38 9.81 -24.54
CA ASP A 132 14.66 10.34 -25.02
C ASP A 132 15.23 11.51 -24.18
N ARG A 133 14.68 11.79 -23.00
CA ARG A 133 15.15 12.84 -22.09
C ARG A 133 15.73 12.23 -20.82
N PRO A 134 16.83 12.78 -20.29
CA PRO A 134 17.38 12.35 -19.02
C PRO A 134 16.32 12.46 -17.91
N TYR A 135 16.14 11.37 -17.15
CA TYR A 135 15.30 11.36 -15.97
C TYR A 135 16.13 11.70 -14.73
N GLU A 136 15.67 12.68 -13.94
CA GLU A 136 16.31 13.04 -12.67
C GLU A 136 16.01 11.98 -11.61
N ASP A 137 16.94 11.06 -11.44
CA ASP A 137 16.82 9.91 -10.55
C ASP A 137 17.30 10.26 -9.13
N ARG A 138 16.45 10.96 -8.38
CA ARG A 138 16.78 11.44 -7.02
C ARG A 138 16.89 10.33 -5.97
N ASN A 139 16.32 9.17 -6.23
CA ASN A 139 16.21 8.10 -5.23
C ASN A 139 17.09 6.88 -5.57
N GLY A 140 17.62 6.84 -6.77
CA GLY A 140 18.46 5.73 -7.22
C GLY A 140 19.84 5.76 -6.59
N VAL A 141 20.23 4.65 -5.94
CA VAL A 141 21.57 4.47 -5.37
C VAL A 141 22.32 3.43 -6.20
N TYR A 142 23.54 3.82 -6.60
CA TYR A 142 24.45 3.03 -7.39
C TYR A 142 25.71 2.75 -6.55
N SER A 143 25.84 1.52 -6.06
CA SER A 143 26.94 1.11 -5.16
C SER A 143 28.11 0.47 -5.91
N ASP A 144 27.86 -0.06 -7.11
CA ASP A 144 28.88 -0.70 -7.94
C ASP A 144 29.42 0.29 -8.98
N PRO A 145 30.72 0.58 -9.00
CA PRO A 145 31.31 1.47 -10.01
C PRO A 145 31.34 0.88 -11.42
N VAL A 146 31.18 -0.45 -11.55
CA VAL A 146 31.21 -1.13 -12.84
C VAL A 146 29.89 -0.93 -13.59
N SER A 147 29.98 -0.66 -14.89
CA SER A 147 28.82 -0.63 -15.80
C SER A 147 28.91 -1.81 -16.76
N TYR A 148 27.91 -2.68 -16.73
CA TYR A 148 27.84 -3.88 -17.56
C TYR A 148 27.13 -3.58 -18.90
N PRO A 149 27.70 -4.08 -20.03
CA PRO A 149 26.98 -4.05 -21.31
C PRO A 149 25.68 -4.84 -21.25
N ALA A 150 24.68 -4.43 -22.04
CA ALA A 150 23.34 -5.09 -22.08
C ALA A 150 23.43 -6.59 -22.43
N ILE A 151 24.42 -6.99 -23.21
CA ILE A 151 24.64 -8.40 -23.60
C ILE A 151 25.08 -9.28 -22.41
N VAL A 152 25.67 -8.69 -21.36
CA VAL A 152 26.08 -9.41 -20.15
C VAL A 152 24.90 -9.46 -19.17
N GLN A 153 24.32 -8.29 -18.89
CA GLN A 153 23.12 -8.16 -18.07
C GLN A 153 22.46 -6.79 -18.30
N PRO A 154 21.11 -6.72 -18.19
CA PRO A 154 20.36 -5.49 -18.48
C PRO A 154 20.40 -4.46 -17.34
N ARG A 155 21.22 -4.65 -16.33
CA ARG A 155 21.26 -3.82 -15.10
C ARG A 155 21.57 -2.35 -15.41
N ASP A 156 22.61 -2.10 -16.20
CA ASP A 156 23.23 -0.77 -16.38
C ASP A 156 22.99 -0.22 -17.79
N ASN A 157 22.65 -1.08 -18.72
CA ASN A 157 22.31 -0.75 -20.10
C ASN A 157 21.09 -1.58 -20.53
N PHE A 158 19.99 -0.91 -20.86
CA PHE A 158 18.71 -1.56 -21.12
C PHE A 158 17.87 -0.79 -22.15
N GLY A 159 17.12 -1.47 -22.97
CA GLY A 159 16.17 -0.88 -23.88
C GLY A 159 16.82 -0.37 -25.18
N PRO A 160 16.16 0.57 -25.92
CA PRO A 160 14.88 1.20 -25.56
C PRO A 160 13.69 0.25 -25.61
N VAL A 161 12.75 0.40 -24.68
CA VAL A 161 11.46 -0.31 -24.67
C VAL A 161 10.30 0.65 -24.42
N THR A 162 9.14 0.38 -25.00
CA THR A 162 7.93 1.16 -24.73
C THR A 162 7.05 0.43 -23.72
N VAL A 163 6.68 1.12 -22.64
CA VAL A 163 5.80 0.58 -21.60
C VAL A 163 4.39 0.40 -22.18
N PRO A 164 3.79 -0.82 -22.10
CA PRO A 164 2.42 -1.04 -22.53
C PRO A 164 1.43 -0.12 -21.83
N LYS A 165 0.32 0.28 -22.48
CA LYS A 165 -0.65 1.25 -21.94
C LYS A 165 -1.16 0.91 -20.53
N ASN A 166 -1.37 -0.39 -20.25
CA ASN A 166 -1.90 -0.87 -18.98
C ASN A 166 -0.81 -1.46 -18.05
N ALA A 167 0.42 -0.99 -18.18
CA ALA A 167 1.55 -1.51 -17.43
C ALA A 167 2.45 -0.40 -16.90
N LEU A 168 3.36 -0.81 -16.02
CA LEU A 168 4.34 0.05 -15.37
C LEU A 168 5.74 -0.55 -15.55
N PHE A 169 6.73 0.32 -15.66
CA PHE A 169 8.14 -0.02 -15.54
C PHE A 169 8.61 0.40 -14.16
N VAL A 170 9.07 -0.54 -13.35
CA VAL A 170 9.42 -0.31 -11.96
C VAL A 170 10.85 -0.70 -11.67
N MET A 171 11.54 0.04 -10.78
CA MET A 171 12.90 -0.25 -10.36
C MET A 171 13.04 -0.16 -8.84
N GLY A 172 13.96 -0.94 -8.28
CA GLY A 172 14.37 -0.74 -6.89
C GLY A 172 15.27 0.49 -6.75
N ASP A 173 15.20 1.16 -5.62
CA ASP A 173 16.06 2.32 -5.33
C ASP A 173 17.53 1.90 -5.18
N ASN A 174 17.80 0.71 -4.67
CA ASN A 174 19.14 0.09 -4.72
C ASN A 174 19.36 -0.50 -6.12
N ARG A 175 19.76 0.34 -7.07
CA ARG A 175 19.81 0.05 -8.50
C ARG A 175 20.64 -1.17 -8.87
N ASP A 176 21.79 -1.33 -8.22
CA ASP A 176 22.73 -2.42 -8.52
C ASP A 176 22.34 -3.73 -7.85
N GLN A 177 21.47 -3.70 -6.83
CA GLN A 177 21.03 -4.88 -6.06
C GLN A 177 19.52 -5.11 -6.16
N SER A 178 18.91 -4.74 -7.27
CA SER A 178 17.48 -4.90 -7.48
C SER A 178 17.18 -5.81 -8.67
N LEU A 179 16.42 -6.85 -8.41
CA LEU A 179 15.73 -7.63 -9.43
C LEU A 179 14.40 -6.94 -9.74
N ASP A 180 14.30 -6.27 -10.90
CA ASP A 180 13.17 -5.41 -11.25
C ASP A 180 12.83 -5.47 -12.75
N SER A 181 12.08 -4.50 -13.28
CA SER A 181 11.60 -4.49 -14.66
C SER A 181 12.69 -4.61 -15.72
N ARG A 182 13.92 -4.30 -15.40
CA ARG A 182 15.07 -4.52 -16.29
C ARG A 182 15.30 -6.01 -16.59
N PHE A 183 14.88 -6.89 -15.70
CA PHE A 183 15.12 -8.35 -15.79
C PHE A 183 13.87 -9.14 -16.18
N TRP A 184 12.71 -8.78 -15.65
CA TRP A 184 11.47 -9.56 -15.82
C TRP A 184 10.36 -8.80 -16.56
N GLY A 185 10.58 -7.54 -16.99
CA GLY A 185 9.64 -6.78 -17.80
C GLY A 185 8.67 -5.90 -17.00
N PHE A 186 7.41 -5.85 -17.40
CA PHE A 186 6.44 -4.89 -16.93
C PHE A 186 5.51 -5.45 -15.84
N VAL A 187 4.99 -4.56 -14.97
CA VAL A 187 3.92 -4.86 -14.03
C VAL A 187 2.60 -4.40 -14.64
N GLU A 188 1.62 -5.28 -14.77
CA GLU A 188 0.29 -4.86 -15.20
C GLU A 188 -0.42 -4.07 -14.09
N LEU A 189 -1.20 -3.02 -14.44
CA LEU A 189 -1.95 -2.20 -13.48
C LEU A 189 -2.89 -3.02 -12.59
N LYS A 190 -3.45 -4.11 -13.13
CA LYS A 190 -4.31 -5.01 -12.34
C LYS A 190 -3.58 -5.70 -11.19
N ASP A 191 -2.26 -5.88 -11.29
CA ASP A 191 -1.43 -6.56 -10.30
C ASP A 191 -0.88 -5.63 -9.21
N VAL A 192 -1.11 -4.31 -9.34
CA VAL A 192 -0.72 -3.34 -8.31
C VAL A 192 -1.64 -3.47 -7.11
N GLU A 193 -1.13 -3.81 -5.93
CA GLU A 193 -1.91 -3.96 -4.70
C GLU A 193 -2.17 -2.62 -4.00
N GLY A 194 -1.23 -1.68 -4.07
CA GLY A 194 -1.41 -0.36 -3.47
C GLY A 194 -0.14 0.48 -3.45
N LYS A 195 -0.25 1.69 -2.88
CA LYS A 195 0.83 2.65 -2.71
C LYS A 195 1.39 2.59 -1.29
N ALA A 196 2.72 2.51 -1.16
CA ALA A 196 3.40 2.66 0.12
C ALA A 196 3.22 4.08 0.64
N MET A 197 2.84 4.24 1.92
CA MET A 197 2.56 5.55 2.51
C MET A 197 3.55 5.93 3.60
N ILE A 198 3.62 5.13 4.65
CA ILE A 198 4.33 5.48 5.89
C ILE A 198 5.01 4.22 6.43
N ILE A 199 6.27 4.36 6.85
CA ILE A 199 6.94 3.39 7.72
C ILE A 199 6.45 3.69 9.14
N TYR A 200 5.78 2.74 9.78
CA TYR A 200 5.26 2.91 11.14
C TYR A 200 6.11 2.21 12.20
N TRP A 201 7.03 1.35 11.78
CA TRP A 201 7.97 0.68 12.64
C TRP A 201 9.24 0.32 11.86
N SER A 202 10.42 0.63 12.43
CA SER A 202 11.73 0.23 11.93
C SER A 202 12.60 -0.30 13.07
N TRP A 203 13.33 -1.38 12.81
CA TRP A 203 14.29 -1.95 13.79
C TRP A 203 15.67 -1.29 13.73
N ASN A 204 15.94 -0.49 12.68
CA ASN A 204 17.25 0.10 12.40
C ASN A 204 17.24 1.64 12.47
N SER A 205 16.37 2.20 13.30
CA SER A 205 16.35 3.65 13.56
C SER A 205 17.24 4.02 14.73
#